data_4620ceaaf799ae8b2821d3efddd37f15
#
_entry.id   4620ceaaf799ae8b2821d3efddd37f15
#
_cell.length_a   1.000
_cell.length_b   1.000
_cell.length_c   1.000
_cell.angle_alpha   90.00
_cell.angle_beta   90.00
_cell.angle_gamma   90.00
#
_symmetry.space_group_name_H-M   'P 1'
#
loop_
_entity.id
_entity.type
_entity.pdbx_description
1 polymer ?
#
loop_
_entity_poly.entity_id
_entity_poly.type
_entity_poly.pdbx_seq_one_letter_code
_entity_poly.pdbx_strand_id
1 'polypeptide(L)'
;GGTGVSPVRGVISYFGEHPDEVKKLHTILGFKSPADILFRDDLKNWEQQMDLILTVDSSDVPFYRTGLVTKYIPELELDNIHETAAIVVGPPIMMKFAVAELLKMGMQEEQIWISQERKMCCGLGKCGHCRMNDTYICLDGPVFCYSEGKKLFD
;
A
#
# COMPACT_ATOMS: atom_id res chain seq x y z
N GLY A 1 3.27 -4.11 -0.20
CA GLY A 1 4.00 -5.35 -0.51
C GLY A 1 4.48 -6.08 0.73
N GLY A 2 4.51 -7.40 0.67
CA GLY A 2 4.94 -8.25 1.78
C GLY A 2 4.13 -8.01 3.06
N THR A 3 4.81 -7.81 4.19
CA THR A 3 4.18 -7.52 5.49
C THR A 3 3.40 -6.20 5.52
N GLY A 4 3.61 -5.32 4.53
CA GLY A 4 2.86 -4.07 4.38
C GLY A 4 1.36 -4.23 4.18
N VAL A 5 0.87 -5.45 3.99
CA VAL A 5 -0.57 -5.74 4.01
C VAL A 5 -1.15 -5.58 5.42
N SER A 6 -0.36 -5.85 6.48
CA SER A 6 -0.83 -5.80 7.87
C SER A 6 -1.38 -4.44 8.30
N PRO A 7 -0.68 -3.31 8.06
CA PRO A 7 -1.20 -1.99 8.42
C PRO A 7 -2.48 -1.60 7.68
N VAL A 8 -2.68 -2.08 6.45
CA VAL A 8 -3.86 -1.74 5.63
C VAL A 8 -4.97 -2.77 5.69
N ARG A 9 -4.76 -3.90 6.36
CA ARG A 9 -5.74 -4.99 6.48
C ARG A 9 -7.11 -4.48 6.96
N GLY A 10 -7.13 -3.68 8.02
CA GLY A 10 -8.37 -3.12 8.57
C GLY A 10 -9.09 -2.20 7.60
N VAL A 11 -8.35 -1.37 6.86
CA VAL A 11 -8.91 -0.47 5.84
C VAL A 11 -9.51 -1.27 4.68
N ILE A 12 -8.80 -2.29 4.19
CA ILE A 12 -9.28 -3.16 3.10
C ILE A 12 -10.56 -3.86 3.51
N SER A 13 -10.58 -4.50 4.69
CA SER A 13 -11.76 -5.21 5.20
C SER A 13 -12.93 -4.26 5.41
N TYR A 14 -12.68 -3.08 6.01
CA TYR A 14 -13.74 -2.09 6.26
C TYR A 14 -14.44 -1.68 4.96
N PHE A 15 -13.71 -1.25 3.96
CA PHE A 15 -14.33 -0.83 2.69
C PHE A 15 -14.88 -1.99 1.86
N GLY A 16 -14.34 -3.20 2.01
CA GLY A 16 -14.92 -4.41 1.43
C GLY A 16 -16.30 -4.73 2.00
N GLU A 17 -16.51 -4.48 3.29
CA GLU A 17 -17.78 -4.68 4.01
C GLU A 17 -18.74 -3.49 3.86
N HIS A 18 -18.24 -2.31 3.46
CA HIS A 18 -19.01 -1.07 3.29
C HIS A 18 -18.93 -0.53 1.86
N PRO A 19 -19.49 -1.26 0.88
CA PRO A 19 -19.39 -0.89 -0.54
C PRO A 19 -20.12 0.43 -0.87
N ASP A 20 -21.01 0.90 0.00
CA ASP A 20 -21.72 2.17 -0.18
C ASP A 20 -20.83 3.40 0.09
N GLU A 21 -19.71 3.22 0.77
CA GLU A 21 -18.79 4.31 1.12
C GLU A 21 -17.70 4.56 0.06
N VAL A 22 -17.47 3.61 -0.83
CA VAL A 22 -16.52 3.74 -1.95
C VAL A 22 -17.16 3.26 -3.24
N LYS A 23 -16.95 3.99 -4.33
CA LYS A 23 -17.48 3.60 -5.65
C LYS A 23 -16.82 2.32 -6.16
N LYS A 24 -15.51 2.21 -5.98
CA LYS A 24 -14.70 1.07 -6.41
C LYS A 24 -13.46 0.93 -5.53
N LEU A 25 -13.17 -0.27 -5.09
CA LEU A 25 -11.98 -0.60 -4.31
C LEU A 25 -11.06 -1.51 -5.13
N HIS A 26 -9.87 -1.02 -5.44
CA HIS A 26 -8.82 -1.78 -6.07
C HIS A 26 -7.73 -2.12 -5.05
N THR A 27 -7.32 -3.36 -4.99
CA THR A 27 -6.26 -3.80 -4.08
C THR A 27 -5.21 -4.60 -4.82
N ILE A 28 -3.95 -4.19 -4.74
CA ILE A 28 -2.81 -4.93 -5.30
C ILE A 28 -1.93 -5.40 -4.15
N LEU A 29 -1.79 -6.69 -3.97
CA LEU A 29 -0.95 -7.32 -2.96
C LEU A 29 0.18 -8.08 -3.61
N GLY A 30 1.42 -7.81 -3.19
CA GLY A 30 2.61 -8.48 -3.69
C GLY A 30 3.35 -9.22 -2.58
N PHE A 31 3.75 -10.46 -2.86
CA PHE A 31 4.53 -11.30 -1.97
C PHE A 31 5.73 -11.90 -2.73
N LYS A 32 6.73 -12.39 -2.01
CA LYS A 32 7.91 -12.99 -2.62
C LYS A 32 7.57 -14.33 -3.29
N SER A 33 6.80 -15.15 -2.60
CA SER A 33 6.36 -16.46 -3.10
C SER A 33 4.96 -16.80 -2.58
N PRO A 34 4.30 -17.83 -3.13
CA PRO A 34 3.03 -18.32 -2.60
C PRO A 34 3.07 -18.72 -1.12
N ALA A 35 4.24 -19.17 -0.62
CA ALA A 35 4.41 -19.52 0.79
C ALA A 35 4.38 -18.30 1.73
N ASP A 36 4.79 -17.13 1.22
CA ASP A 36 4.85 -15.87 1.98
C ASP A 36 3.52 -15.13 2.05
N ILE A 37 2.48 -15.63 1.40
CA ILE A 37 1.15 -14.98 1.38
C ILE A 37 0.53 -15.02 2.77
N LEU A 38 0.23 -13.82 3.28
CA LEU A 38 -0.40 -13.59 4.57
C LEU A 38 -1.93 -13.48 4.44
N PHE A 39 -2.64 -13.71 5.54
CA PHE A 39 -4.10 -13.50 5.66
C PHE A 39 -4.92 -14.23 4.59
N ARG A 40 -4.62 -15.50 4.34
CA ARG A 40 -5.24 -16.30 3.27
C ARG A 40 -6.76 -16.41 3.37
N ASP A 41 -7.31 -16.39 4.57
CA ASP A 41 -8.76 -16.44 4.77
C ASP A 41 -9.41 -15.09 4.43
N ASP A 42 -8.76 -13.98 4.78
CA ASP A 42 -9.23 -12.65 4.38
C ASP A 42 -9.19 -12.50 2.85
N LEU A 43 -8.13 -13.00 2.19
CA LEU A 43 -8.00 -12.93 0.72
C LEU A 43 -9.18 -13.57 0.01
N LYS A 44 -9.70 -14.70 0.49
CA LYS A 44 -10.87 -15.36 -0.09
C LYS A 44 -12.14 -14.49 -0.03
N ASN A 45 -12.28 -13.73 1.06
CA ASN A 45 -13.39 -12.79 1.23
C ASN A 45 -13.19 -11.56 0.32
N TRP A 46 -11.97 -11.01 0.30
CA TRP A 46 -11.65 -9.83 -0.50
C TRP A 46 -11.79 -10.06 -2.01
N GLU A 47 -11.45 -11.25 -2.51
CA GLU A 47 -11.67 -11.63 -3.91
C GLU A 47 -13.15 -11.52 -4.36
N GLN A 48 -14.08 -11.64 -3.42
CA GLN A 48 -15.52 -11.54 -3.69
C GLN A 48 -16.06 -10.12 -3.52
N GLN A 49 -15.33 -9.25 -2.82
CA GLN A 49 -15.78 -7.92 -2.41
C GLN A 49 -15.19 -6.78 -3.24
N MET A 50 -14.03 -7.01 -3.90
CA MET A 50 -13.30 -5.95 -4.56
C MET A 50 -12.44 -6.48 -5.72
N ASP A 51 -11.90 -5.57 -6.52
CA ASP A 51 -10.90 -5.90 -7.54
C ASP A 51 -9.54 -6.18 -6.86
N LEU A 52 -9.24 -7.47 -6.67
CA LEU A 52 -8.02 -7.93 -6.03
C LEU A 52 -7.02 -8.47 -7.05
N ILE A 53 -5.83 -7.88 -7.07
CA ILE A 53 -4.68 -8.39 -7.82
C ILE A 53 -3.66 -8.95 -6.82
N LEU A 54 -3.42 -10.27 -6.88
CA LEU A 54 -2.43 -10.95 -6.06
C LEU A 54 -1.22 -11.32 -6.92
N THR A 55 -0.04 -10.77 -6.57
CA THR A 55 1.20 -11.02 -7.30
C THR A 55 2.23 -11.72 -6.42
N VAL A 56 3.07 -12.52 -7.07
CA VAL A 56 4.27 -13.12 -6.47
C VAL A 56 5.47 -12.90 -7.40
N ASP A 57 6.68 -12.85 -6.86
CA ASP A 57 7.88 -12.62 -7.67
C ASP A 57 8.08 -13.75 -8.68
N SER A 58 7.81 -15.00 -8.25
CA SER A 58 7.86 -16.19 -9.10
C SER A 58 6.89 -17.26 -8.62
N SER A 59 6.23 -17.94 -9.54
CA SER A 59 5.38 -19.10 -9.27
C SER A 59 5.21 -19.95 -10.52
N ASP A 60 5.23 -21.25 -10.36
CA ASP A 60 4.85 -22.22 -11.40
C ASP A 60 3.33 -22.46 -11.43
N VAL A 61 2.58 -21.86 -10.49
CA VAL A 61 1.12 -21.98 -10.40
C VAL A 61 0.47 -20.85 -11.20
N PRO A 62 -0.31 -21.14 -12.26
CA PRO A 62 -0.91 -20.14 -13.14
C PRO A 62 -1.90 -19.20 -12.44
N PHE A 63 -2.37 -19.56 -11.26
CA PHE A 63 -3.33 -18.77 -10.48
C PHE A 63 -2.75 -17.42 -10.03
N TYR A 64 -1.43 -17.36 -9.75
CA TYR A 64 -0.80 -16.14 -9.28
C TYR A 64 -0.28 -15.31 -10.45
N ARG A 65 -0.52 -14.01 -10.43
CA ARG A 65 0.17 -13.08 -11.32
C ARG A 65 1.64 -12.99 -10.91
N THR A 66 2.55 -12.99 -11.87
CA THR A 66 3.98 -12.94 -11.59
C THR A 66 4.57 -11.57 -11.85
N GLY A 67 5.43 -11.14 -10.94
CA GLY A 67 6.16 -9.88 -11.01
C GLY A 67 5.77 -8.87 -9.95
N LEU A 68 6.40 -7.70 -10.04
CA LEU A 68 6.24 -6.64 -9.05
C LEU A 68 4.85 -6.00 -9.13
N VAL A 69 4.33 -5.55 -7.98
CA VAL A 69 3.04 -4.83 -7.88
C VAL A 69 2.96 -3.63 -8.82
N THR A 70 4.08 -2.94 -9.04
CA THR A 70 4.17 -1.76 -9.90
C THR A 70 3.83 -2.02 -11.36
N LYS A 71 4.02 -3.26 -11.83
CA LYS A 71 3.66 -3.68 -13.19
C LYS A 71 2.15 -3.60 -13.43
N TYR A 72 1.36 -3.80 -12.38
CA TYR A 72 -0.10 -3.91 -12.47
C TYR A 72 -0.83 -2.61 -12.13
N ILE A 73 -0.13 -1.59 -11.65
CA ILE A 73 -0.72 -0.27 -11.37
C ILE A 73 -1.29 0.36 -12.64
N PRO A 74 -0.60 0.37 -13.79
CA PRO A 74 -1.14 0.92 -15.03
C PRO A 74 -2.33 0.14 -15.60
N GLU A 75 -2.58 -1.09 -15.13
CA GLU A 75 -3.72 -1.91 -15.56
C GLU A 75 -5.01 -1.57 -14.79
N LEU A 76 -4.93 -0.73 -13.74
CA LEU A 76 -6.09 -0.32 -12.96
C LEU A 76 -7.02 0.58 -13.80
N GLU A 77 -8.27 0.18 -13.90
CA GLU A 77 -9.33 0.97 -14.52
C GLU A 77 -9.92 1.94 -13.49
N LEU A 78 -9.36 3.13 -13.39
CA LEU A 78 -9.81 4.19 -12.49
C LEU A 78 -10.86 5.04 -13.20
N ASP A 79 -12.12 4.98 -12.76
CA ASP A 79 -13.23 5.69 -13.38
C ASP A 79 -13.05 7.21 -13.33
N ASN A 80 -12.58 7.73 -12.20
CA ASN A 80 -12.25 9.14 -12.02
C ASN A 80 -10.99 9.28 -11.17
N ILE A 81 -9.88 9.60 -11.83
CA ILE A 81 -8.59 9.73 -11.16
C ILE A 81 -8.57 10.87 -10.13
N HIS A 82 -9.34 11.93 -10.34
CA HIS A 82 -9.39 13.08 -9.43
C HIS A 82 -10.18 12.78 -8.13
N GLU A 83 -11.03 11.77 -8.14
CA GLU A 83 -11.78 11.29 -6.98
C GLU A 83 -11.18 10.02 -6.36
N THR A 84 -10.01 9.60 -6.84
CA THR A 84 -9.33 8.40 -6.36
C THR A 84 -8.29 8.76 -5.31
N ALA A 85 -8.27 8.01 -4.21
CA ALA A 85 -7.19 8.04 -3.23
C ALA A 85 -6.39 6.74 -3.28
N ALA A 86 -5.08 6.81 -3.13
CA ALA A 86 -4.19 5.66 -3.11
C ALA A 86 -3.45 5.54 -1.78
N ILE A 87 -3.37 4.33 -1.24
CA ILE A 87 -2.58 4.01 -0.06
C ILE A 87 -1.48 3.04 -0.47
N VAL A 88 -0.23 3.40 -0.24
CA VAL A 88 0.94 2.62 -0.64
C VAL A 88 1.75 2.23 0.59
N VAL A 89 1.90 0.91 0.82
CA VAL A 89 2.61 0.37 1.98
C VAL A 89 3.52 -0.78 1.56
N GLY A 90 4.77 -0.72 1.98
CA GLY A 90 5.76 -1.76 1.72
C GLY A 90 7.19 -1.25 1.77
N PRO A 91 8.15 -2.00 1.22
CA PRO A 91 9.54 -1.57 1.18
C PRO A 91 9.71 -0.20 0.50
N PRO A 92 10.62 0.67 0.97
CA PRO A 92 10.79 2.03 0.44
C PRO A 92 10.97 2.09 -1.08
N ILE A 93 11.75 1.16 -1.63
CA ILE A 93 11.99 1.10 -3.08
C ILE A 93 10.70 0.78 -3.85
N MET A 94 9.87 -0.14 -3.34
CA MET A 94 8.58 -0.46 -3.94
C MET A 94 7.64 0.75 -3.89
N MET A 95 7.57 1.44 -2.74
CA MET A 95 6.74 2.63 -2.59
C MET A 95 7.15 3.74 -3.57
N LYS A 96 8.45 4.00 -3.74
CA LYS A 96 8.96 4.98 -4.73
C LYS A 96 8.46 4.67 -6.14
N PHE A 97 8.60 3.44 -6.59
CA PHE A 97 8.13 3.05 -7.92
C PHE A 97 6.61 3.05 -8.05
N ALA A 98 5.89 2.58 -7.03
CA ALA A 98 4.42 2.58 -7.05
C ALA A 98 3.87 4.01 -7.14
N VAL A 99 4.40 4.92 -6.35
CA VAL A 99 4.02 6.34 -6.42
C VAL A 99 4.35 6.94 -7.78
N ALA A 100 5.52 6.63 -8.35
CA ALA A 100 5.89 7.12 -9.68
C ALA A 100 4.89 6.67 -10.77
N GLU A 101 4.39 5.43 -10.71
CA GLU A 101 3.37 4.95 -11.65
C GLU A 101 2.02 5.66 -11.42
N LEU A 102 1.60 5.86 -10.17
CA LEU A 102 0.36 6.59 -9.85
C LEU A 102 0.40 8.04 -10.36
N LEU A 103 1.52 8.73 -10.17
CA LEU A 103 1.72 10.10 -10.69
C LEU A 103 1.70 10.13 -12.22
N LYS A 104 2.29 9.15 -12.90
CA LYS A 104 2.21 9.02 -14.38
C LYS A 104 0.79 8.81 -14.88
N MET A 105 -0.05 8.13 -14.11
CA MET A 105 -1.47 7.97 -14.42
C MET A 105 -2.26 9.27 -14.25
N GLY A 106 -1.70 10.30 -13.63
CA GLY A 106 -2.30 11.62 -13.42
C GLY A 106 -2.84 11.88 -12.02
N MET A 107 -2.55 11.01 -11.04
CA MET A 107 -2.88 11.31 -9.63
C MET A 107 -2.04 12.49 -9.13
N GLN A 108 -2.61 13.29 -8.24
CA GLN A 108 -1.91 14.35 -7.54
C GLN A 108 -1.22 13.79 -6.28
N GLU A 109 -0.16 14.44 -5.82
CA GLU A 109 0.57 14.01 -4.60
C GLU A 109 -0.34 13.96 -3.37
N GLU A 110 -1.33 14.84 -3.28
CA GLU A 110 -2.30 14.95 -2.20
C GLU A 110 -3.30 13.78 -2.14
N GLN A 111 -3.41 13.02 -3.21
CA GLN A 111 -4.28 11.84 -3.30
C GLN A 111 -3.57 10.56 -2.87
N ILE A 112 -2.25 10.60 -2.67
CA ILE A 112 -1.41 9.43 -2.39
C ILE A 112 -0.96 9.46 -0.93
N TRP A 113 -1.20 8.38 -0.23
CA TRP A 113 -0.80 8.18 1.16
C TRP A 113 0.23 7.06 1.25
N ILE A 114 1.28 7.29 2.04
CA ILE A 114 2.37 6.34 2.24
C ILE A 114 2.54 6.03 3.71
N SER A 115 2.90 4.80 4.04
CA SER A 115 3.23 4.41 5.40
C SER A 115 4.74 4.23 5.55
N GLN A 116 5.35 5.05 6.41
CA GLN A 116 6.76 4.99 6.73
C GLN A 116 6.99 4.12 7.96
N GLU A 117 7.87 3.14 7.84
CA GLU A 117 8.20 2.26 8.95
C GLU A 117 9.62 2.55 9.46
N ARG A 118 9.74 2.68 10.77
CA ARG A 118 11.02 2.82 11.47
C ARG A 118 10.98 2.02 12.77
N LYS A 119 12.16 1.61 13.25
CA LYS A 119 12.29 0.98 14.56
C LYS A 119 11.78 1.94 15.62
N MET A 120 10.71 1.55 16.29
CA MET A 120 10.14 2.31 17.40
C MET A 120 10.55 1.68 18.72
N CYS A 121 10.98 2.54 19.68
CA CYS A 121 11.33 2.11 21.03
C CYS A 121 10.42 2.75 22.07
N CYS A 122 10.41 4.08 22.17
CA CYS A 122 9.62 4.77 23.19
C CYS A 122 8.17 5.09 22.78
N GLY A 123 7.91 5.31 21.50
CA GLY A 123 6.59 5.73 20.99
C GLY A 123 6.19 7.16 21.41
N LEU A 124 7.09 7.94 21.99
CA LEU A 124 6.82 9.23 22.64
C LEU A 124 7.67 10.40 22.10
N GLY A 125 8.33 10.21 20.95
CA GLY A 125 9.19 11.23 20.37
C GLY A 125 10.45 11.59 21.17
N LYS A 126 10.88 10.74 22.13
CA LYS A 126 11.97 11.08 23.04
C LYS A 126 13.31 10.41 22.68
N CYS A 127 13.28 9.16 22.24
CA CYS A 127 14.52 8.39 22.07
C CYS A 127 15.23 8.59 20.73
N GLY A 128 14.57 9.16 19.73
CA GLY A 128 15.13 9.43 18.41
C GLY A 128 15.25 8.23 17.47
N HIS A 129 14.94 7.00 17.89
CA HIS A 129 15.10 5.80 17.05
C HIS A 129 14.25 5.82 15.78
N CYS A 130 13.07 6.42 15.82
CA CYS A 130 12.16 6.53 14.67
C CYS A 130 12.28 7.87 13.93
N ARG A 131 13.28 8.71 14.27
CA ARG A 131 13.44 10.02 13.65
C ARG A 131 13.93 9.89 12.21
N MET A 132 13.29 10.60 11.32
CA MET A 132 13.68 10.81 9.92
C MET A 132 13.72 12.31 9.66
N ASN A 133 14.91 12.85 9.37
CA ASN A 133 15.11 14.30 9.34
C ASN A 133 14.62 14.95 10.63
N ASP A 134 13.66 15.87 10.57
CA ASP A 134 13.07 16.54 11.74
C ASP A 134 11.71 15.93 12.16
N THR A 135 11.34 14.78 11.60
CA THR A 135 10.05 14.11 11.81
C THR A 135 10.22 12.87 12.70
N TYR A 136 9.38 12.74 13.71
CA TYR A 136 9.29 11.54 14.55
C TYR A 136 8.13 10.66 14.08
N ILE A 137 8.44 9.52 13.45
CA ILE A 137 7.42 8.64 12.88
C ILE A 137 6.39 8.17 13.92
N CYS A 138 6.79 8.03 15.18
CA CYS A 138 5.89 7.63 16.26
C CYS A 138 4.92 8.72 16.73
N LEU A 139 5.15 9.99 16.40
CA LEU A 139 4.28 11.12 16.74
C LEU A 139 3.55 11.67 15.54
N ASP A 140 4.29 11.89 14.44
CA ASP A 140 3.81 12.60 13.26
C ASP A 140 3.18 11.68 12.22
N GLY A 141 3.50 10.38 12.29
CA GLY A 141 3.05 9.35 11.36
C GLY A 141 2.39 8.16 12.08
N PRO A 142 2.52 6.93 11.55
CA PRO A 142 3.39 6.51 10.44
C PRO A 142 2.88 6.81 9.04
N VAL A 143 1.63 7.25 8.89
CA VAL A 143 1.00 7.51 7.59
C VAL A 143 1.09 8.99 7.25
N PHE A 144 1.56 9.27 6.04
CA PHE A 144 1.76 10.64 5.53
C PHE A 144 1.14 10.79 4.15
N CYS A 145 0.55 11.96 3.88
CA CYS A 145 0.30 12.38 2.52
C CYS A 145 1.63 12.47 1.75
N TYR A 146 1.67 12.01 0.51
CA TYR A 146 2.93 11.94 -0.24
C TYR A 146 3.55 13.32 -0.47
N SER A 147 2.77 14.36 -0.64
CA SER A 147 3.26 15.75 -0.75
C SER A 147 4.18 16.16 0.42
N GLU A 148 3.92 15.63 1.62
CA GLU A 148 4.76 15.82 2.80
C GLU A 148 5.76 14.69 3.02
N GLY A 149 5.32 13.44 2.84
CA GLY A 149 6.08 12.24 3.13
C GLY A 149 7.21 11.95 2.15
N LYS A 150 7.20 12.55 0.94
CA LYS A 150 8.26 12.36 -0.07
C LYS A 150 9.65 12.76 0.40
N LYS A 151 9.75 13.73 1.30
CA LYS A 151 11.00 14.19 1.93
C LYS A 151 11.56 13.19 2.95
N LEU A 152 10.78 12.17 3.32
CA LEU A 152 11.16 11.12 4.28
C LEU A 152 11.69 9.86 3.57
N PHE A 153 11.75 9.83 2.25
CA PHE A 153 12.46 8.78 1.53
C PHE A 153 13.95 9.09 1.52
N ASP A 154 14.74 8.21 2.12
CA ASP A 154 16.20 8.22 2.05
C ASP A 154 16.70 7.79 0.66
#